data_d87b00fb23633c960bf4d3d0d769cd18
#
_entry.id   d87b00fb23633c960bf4d3d0d769cd18
#
_cell.length_a   1.000
_cell.length_b   1.000
_cell.length_c   1.000
_cell.angle_alpha   90.00
_cell.angle_beta   90.00
_cell.angle_gamma   90.00
#
_symmetry.space_group_name_H-M   'P 1'
#
loop_
_entity.id
_entity.type
_entity.pdbx_description
1 polymer ?
#
loop_
_entity_poly.entity_id
_entity_poly.type
_entity_poly.pdbx_seq_one_letter_code
_entity_poly.pdbx_strand_id
1 'polypeptide(L)'
;MKIENTQSQMRKGILEYCILSILKHEEAYPSDIIEKLKKAKLIVVEGTLYPLLTRLKNAKLLQYRWEESTSGPPRKYYSITEKGNTFLLELDSTWKDLAKAVRLTTKTKKDE
;
A
#
# COMPACT_ATOMS: atom_id res chain seq x y z
N MET A 1 15.99 21.38 5.94
CA MET A 1 15.14 20.25 5.53
C MET A 1 15.02 19.27 6.69
N LYS A 2 13.80 18.93 7.07
CA LYS A 2 13.59 17.98 8.15
C LYS A 2 13.61 16.55 7.61
N ILE A 3 14.34 15.66 8.27
CA ILE A 3 14.46 14.27 7.85
C ILE A 3 13.10 13.57 7.82
N GLU A 4 12.20 13.89 8.75
CA GLU A 4 10.87 13.27 8.84
C GLU A 4 10.04 13.52 7.58
N ASN A 5 10.17 14.70 6.98
CA ASN A 5 9.45 15.05 5.76
C ASN A 5 9.93 14.22 4.57
N THR A 6 11.24 14.03 4.46
CA THR A 6 11.83 13.21 3.40
C THR A 6 11.46 11.74 3.56
N GLN A 7 11.52 11.24 4.79
CA GLN A 7 11.12 9.85 5.09
C GLN A 7 9.66 9.62 4.73
N SER A 8 8.79 10.57 5.07
CA SER A 8 7.37 10.49 4.75
C SER A 8 7.14 10.44 3.23
N GLN A 9 7.86 11.27 2.47
CA GLN A 9 7.77 11.26 1.01
C GLN A 9 8.25 9.95 0.40
N MET A 10 9.32 9.38 0.93
CA MET A 10 9.81 8.08 0.46
C MET A 10 8.75 7.00 0.65
N ARG A 11 8.07 7.00 1.79
CA ARG A 11 7.02 6.01 2.08
C ARG A 11 5.78 6.19 1.20
N LYS A 12 5.40 7.43 0.91
CA LYS A 12 4.19 7.72 0.12
C LYS A 12 4.16 7.00 -1.23
N GLY A 13 5.31 6.94 -1.90
CA GLY A 13 5.39 6.34 -3.22
C GLY A 13 5.11 4.84 -3.24
N ILE A 14 5.27 4.15 -2.12
CA ILE A 14 5.11 2.70 -2.08
C ILE A 14 3.85 2.23 -1.37
N LEU A 15 3.12 3.14 -0.71
CA LEU A 15 1.95 2.74 0.09
C LEU A 15 0.86 2.08 -0.75
N GLU A 16 0.53 2.63 -1.91
CA GLU A 16 -0.50 2.05 -2.77
C GLU A 16 -0.10 0.65 -3.23
N TYR A 17 1.17 0.46 -3.56
CA TYR A 17 1.70 -0.85 -3.91
C TYR A 17 1.54 -1.84 -2.76
N CYS A 18 1.89 -1.43 -1.54
CA CYS A 18 1.77 -2.29 -0.36
C CYS A 18 0.31 -2.63 -0.05
N ILE A 19 -0.60 -1.67 -0.19
CA ILE A 19 -2.03 -1.89 0.02
C ILE A 19 -2.56 -2.93 -0.96
N LEU A 20 -2.25 -2.78 -2.25
CA LEU A 20 -2.68 -3.73 -3.28
C LEU A 20 -2.11 -5.13 -3.00
N SER A 21 -0.85 -5.20 -2.56
CA SER A 21 -0.21 -6.48 -2.23
C SER A 21 -0.89 -7.19 -1.06
N ILE A 22 -1.27 -6.43 -0.04
CA ILE A 22 -2.00 -6.99 1.11
C ILE A 22 -3.34 -7.57 0.63
N LEU A 23 -4.08 -6.81 -0.18
CA LEU A 23 -5.41 -7.19 -0.62
C LEU A 23 -5.39 -8.28 -1.70
N LYS A 24 -4.26 -8.52 -2.33
CA LYS A 24 -4.09 -9.66 -3.23
C LYS A 24 -4.20 -10.98 -2.47
N HIS A 25 -3.71 -11.02 -1.24
CA HIS A 25 -3.69 -12.25 -0.43
C HIS A 25 -5.00 -12.52 0.28
N GLU A 26 -5.70 -11.46 0.73
CA GLU A 26 -6.96 -11.61 1.44
C GLU A 26 -7.75 -10.31 1.45
N GLU A 27 -9.06 -10.42 1.53
CA GLU A 27 -9.93 -9.28 1.76
C GLU A 27 -9.65 -8.73 3.15
N ALA A 28 -9.86 -7.43 3.36
CA ALA A 28 -9.54 -6.82 4.65
C ALA A 28 -10.35 -5.56 4.92
N TYR A 29 -10.55 -5.29 6.20
CA TYR A 29 -11.02 -4.00 6.69
C TYR A 29 -9.86 -3.00 6.69
N PRO A 30 -10.14 -1.68 6.63
CA PRO A 30 -9.07 -0.67 6.75
C PRO A 30 -8.21 -0.86 8.00
N SER A 31 -8.80 -1.23 9.13
CA SER A 31 -8.06 -1.48 10.38
C SER A 31 -7.06 -2.64 10.23
N ASP A 32 -7.41 -3.68 9.46
CA ASP A 32 -6.52 -4.81 9.20
C ASP A 32 -5.34 -4.38 8.34
N ILE A 33 -5.58 -3.52 7.37
CA ILE A 33 -4.52 -3.00 6.50
C ILE A 33 -3.52 -2.20 7.33
N ILE A 34 -4.01 -1.31 8.19
CA ILE A 34 -3.17 -0.51 9.09
C ILE A 34 -2.32 -1.43 9.97
N GLU A 35 -2.93 -2.46 10.54
CA GLU A 35 -2.26 -3.42 11.40
C GLU A 35 -1.14 -4.16 10.67
N LYS A 36 -1.40 -4.63 9.45
CA LYS A 36 -0.38 -5.31 8.65
C LYS A 36 0.77 -4.40 8.27
N LEU A 37 0.48 -3.17 7.90
CA LEU A 37 1.52 -2.18 7.58
C LEU A 37 2.36 -1.88 8.81
N LYS A 38 1.71 -1.74 9.98
CA LYS A 38 2.40 -1.49 11.25
C LYS A 38 3.36 -2.62 11.60
N LYS A 39 2.95 -3.87 11.42
CA LYS A 39 3.81 -5.03 11.66
C LYS A 39 5.04 -5.02 10.76
N ALA A 40 4.91 -4.48 9.55
CA ALA A 40 6.02 -4.33 8.61
C ALA A 40 6.82 -3.04 8.85
N LYS A 41 6.53 -2.31 9.93
CA LYS A 41 7.17 -1.05 10.28
C LYS A 41 6.84 0.11 9.34
N LEU A 42 5.73 -0.02 8.60
CA LEU A 42 5.18 1.06 7.78
C LEU A 42 3.96 1.62 8.52
N ILE A 43 4.20 2.59 9.39
CA ILE A 43 3.14 3.16 10.22
C ILE A 43 2.32 4.17 9.42
N VAL A 44 1.02 3.89 9.28
CA VAL A 44 0.09 4.72 8.54
C VAL A 44 -1.13 4.97 9.41
N VAL A 45 -1.54 6.24 9.48
CA VAL A 45 -2.76 6.61 10.21
C VAL A 45 -3.96 6.60 9.27
N GLU A 46 -5.16 6.51 9.84
CA GLU A 46 -6.41 6.47 9.08
C GLU A 46 -6.55 7.63 8.10
N GLY A 47 -6.17 8.85 8.54
CA GLY A 47 -6.23 10.04 7.69
C GLY A 47 -5.40 9.96 6.43
N THR A 48 -4.38 9.11 6.40
CA THR A 48 -3.56 8.85 5.21
C THR A 48 -4.11 7.67 4.41
N LEU A 49 -4.55 6.61 5.10
CA LEU A 49 -5.02 5.40 4.45
C LEU A 49 -6.32 5.61 3.66
N TYR A 50 -7.33 6.23 4.26
CA TYR A 50 -8.64 6.35 3.62
C TYR A 50 -8.61 7.06 2.27
N PRO A 51 -7.88 8.18 2.09
CA PRO A 51 -7.77 8.80 0.76
C PRO A 51 -7.14 7.88 -0.28
N LEU A 52 -6.16 7.05 0.12
CA LEU A 52 -5.52 6.10 -0.78
C LEU A 52 -6.49 5.00 -1.20
N LEU A 53 -7.28 4.47 -0.26
CA LEU A 53 -8.30 3.47 -0.56
C LEU A 53 -9.35 4.02 -1.52
N THR A 54 -9.80 5.26 -1.29
CA THR A 54 -10.76 5.93 -2.16
C THR A 54 -10.20 6.10 -3.57
N ARG A 55 -8.96 6.54 -3.68
CA ARG A 55 -8.29 6.72 -4.96
C ARG A 55 -8.19 5.41 -5.73
N LEU A 56 -7.76 4.34 -5.08
CA LEU A 56 -7.63 3.02 -5.70
C LEU A 56 -8.99 2.46 -6.12
N LYS A 57 -10.01 2.66 -5.30
CA LYS A 57 -11.37 2.24 -5.60
C LYS A 57 -11.91 3.01 -6.82
N ASN A 58 -11.71 4.33 -6.87
CA ASN A 58 -12.17 5.15 -7.99
C ASN A 58 -11.45 4.78 -9.29
N ALA A 59 -10.20 4.32 -9.20
CA ALA A 59 -9.45 3.83 -10.36
C ALA A 59 -9.84 2.40 -10.75
N LYS A 60 -10.80 1.79 -10.04
CA LYS A 60 -11.28 0.43 -10.28
C LYS A 60 -10.26 -0.67 -9.98
N LEU A 61 -9.24 -0.34 -9.21
CA LEU A 61 -8.22 -1.31 -8.78
C LEU A 61 -8.66 -2.05 -7.52
N LEU A 62 -9.50 -1.41 -6.70
CA LEU A 62 -10.13 -2.00 -5.53
C LEU A 62 -11.63 -1.91 -5.64
N GLN A 63 -12.30 -2.78 -4.90
CA GLN A 63 -13.73 -2.73 -4.69
C GLN A 63 -13.97 -3.03 -3.21
N TYR A 64 -15.19 -2.79 -2.73
CA TYR A 64 -15.55 -3.13 -1.36
C TYR A 64 -17.00 -3.57 -1.30
N ARG A 65 -17.31 -4.35 -0.26
CA ARG A 65 -18.67 -4.67 0.13
C ARG A 65 -18.86 -4.24 1.57
N TRP A 66 -20.10 -3.98 1.93
CA TRP A 66 -20.44 -3.68 3.30
C TRP A 66 -20.56 -4.98 4.07
N GLU A 67 -19.91 -5.02 5.24
CA GLU A 67 -19.98 -6.15 6.13
C GLU A 67 -20.65 -5.70 7.40
N GLU A 68 -21.71 -6.41 7.83
CA GLU A 68 -22.39 -6.09 9.06
C GLU A 68 -21.54 -6.46 10.29
N SER A 69 -21.64 -5.61 11.30
CA SER A 69 -20.93 -5.80 12.55
C SER A 69 -21.95 -6.00 13.68
N THR A 70 -21.67 -6.96 14.57
CA THR A 70 -22.54 -7.24 15.72
C THR A 70 -22.41 -6.18 16.80
N SER A 71 -21.36 -5.36 16.76
CA SER A 71 -21.02 -4.40 17.81
C SER A 71 -20.91 -2.97 17.33
N GLY A 72 -21.36 -2.66 16.12
CA GLY A 72 -21.25 -1.30 15.57
C GLY A 72 -21.85 -1.18 14.19
N PRO A 73 -21.60 -0.05 13.52
CA PRO A 73 -22.11 0.16 12.17
C PRO A 73 -21.44 -0.77 11.16
N PRO A 74 -22.06 -0.99 10.00
CA PRO A 74 -21.45 -1.79 8.94
C PRO A 74 -20.11 -1.21 8.53
N ARG A 75 -19.20 -2.09 8.12
CA ARG A 75 -17.83 -1.74 7.75
C ARG A 75 -17.56 -2.13 6.31
N LYS A 76 -16.70 -1.37 5.64
CA LYS A 76 -16.25 -1.69 4.29
C LYS A 76 -15.19 -2.77 4.34
N TYR A 77 -15.40 -3.80 3.54
CA TYR A 77 -14.49 -4.95 3.44
C TYR A 77 -13.91 -4.91 2.03
N TYR A 78 -12.65 -4.52 1.92
CA TYR A 78 -12.01 -4.26 0.63
C TYR A 78 -11.40 -5.50 0.02
N SER A 79 -11.44 -5.56 -1.31
CA SER A 79 -10.79 -6.61 -2.08
C SER A 79 -10.19 -6.02 -3.35
N ILE A 80 -9.22 -6.72 -3.92
CA ILE A 80 -8.58 -6.31 -5.17
C ILE A 80 -9.43 -6.80 -6.34
N THR A 81 -9.53 -5.98 -7.40
CA THR A 81 -10.23 -6.35 -8.62
C THR A 81 -9.26 -7.07 -9.57
N GLU A 82 -9.81 -7.64 -10.65
CA GLU A 82 -8.98 -8.23 -11.70
C GLU A 82 -8.06 -7.18 -12.32
N LYS A 83 -8.57 -5.98 -12.56
CA LYS A 83 -7.78 -4.86 -13.05
C LYS A 83 -6.67 -4.51 -12.05
N GLY A 84 -6.98 -4.55 -10.75
CA GLY A 84 -6.02 -4.31 -9.68
C GLY A 84 -4.90 -5.35 -9.66
N ASN A 85 -5.23 -6.62 -9.90
CA ASN A 85 -4.23 -7.69 -9.98
C ASN A 85 -3.27 -7.46 -11.14
N THR A 86 -3.79 -7.07 -12.31
CA THR A 86 -2.96 -6.76 -13.48
C THR A 86 -2.04 -5.56 -13.19
N PHE A 87 -2.60 -4.53 -12.59
CA PHE A 87 -1.85 -3.34 -12.21
C PHE A 87 -0.74 -3.68 -11.21
N LEU A 88 -1.05 -4.53 -10.26
CA LEU A 88 -0.08 -4.97 -9.23
C LEU A 88 1.11 -5.70 -9.85
N LEU A 89 0.88 -6.53 -10.86
CA LEU A 89 1.97 -7.21 -11.56
C LEU A 89 2.96 -6.21 -12.19
N GLU A 90 2.44 -5.13 -12.75
CA GLU A 90 3.28 -4.08 -13.30
C GLU A 90 4.06 -3.36 -12.20
N LEU A 91 3.43 -3.13 -11.05
CA LEU A 91 4.09 -2.50 -9.90
C LEU A 91 5.16 -3.41 -9.30
N ASP A 92 4.95 -4.72 -9.30
CA ASP A 92 5.98 -5.68 -8.85
C ASP A 92 7.26 -5.51 -9.67
N SER A 93 7.11 -5.39 -10.99
CA SER A 93 8.24 -5.16 -11.90
C SER A 93 8.87 -3.80 -11.65
N THR A 94 8.04 -2.77 -11.51
CA THR A 94 8.50 -1.41 -11.24
C THR A 94 9.32 -1.35 -9.94
N TRP A 95 8.83 -2.00 -8.90
CA TRP A 95 9.52 -2.04 -7.61
C TRP A 95 10.89 -2.71 -7.72
N LYS A 96 10.97 -3.84 -8.41
CA LYS A 96 12.24 -4.54 -8.61
C LYS A 96 13.26 -3.65 -9.33
N ASP A 97 12.82 -2.95 -10.38
CA ASP A 97 13.67 -2.05 -11.15
C ASP A 97 14.13 -0.85 -10.30
N LEU A 98 13.21 -0.26 -9.53
CA LEU A 98 13.52 0.86 -8.64
C LEU A 98 14.50 0.46 -7.55
N ALA A 99 14.26 -0.67 -6.92
CA ALA A 99 15.15 -1.17 -5.86
C ALA A 99 16.56 -1.40 -6.39
N LYS A 100 16.65 -1.97 -7.60
CA LYS A 100 17.94 -2.18 -8.27
C LYS A 100 18.61 -0.84 -8.60
N ALA A 101 17.85 0.09 -9.16
CA ALA A 101 18.38 1.42 -9.51
C ALA A 101 18.90 2.17 -8.28
N VAL A 102 18.15 2.13 -7.19
CA VAL A 102 18.57 2.77 -5.92
C VAL A 102 19.85 2.11 -5.41
N ARG A 103 19.91 0.78 -5.41
CA ARG A 103 21.10 0.04 -4.96
C ARG A 103 22.32 0.42 -5.79
N LEU A 104 22.19 0.47 -7.11
CA LEU A 104 23.29 0.81 -8.00
C LEU A 104 23.73 2.27 -7.83
N THR A 105 22.78 3.18 -7.58
CA THR A 105 23.05 4.61 -7.39
C THR A 105 23.73 4.91 -6.07
N THR A 106 23.36 4.19 -5.01
CA THR A 106 23.87 4.40 -3.66
C THR A 106 25.10 3.56 -3.35
N LYS A 107 25.51 2.71 -4.28
CA LYS A 107 26.68 1.84 -4.12
C LYS A 107 27.96 2.67 -3.95
N THR A 108 28.80 2.27 -3.02
CA THR A 108 30.08 2.92 -2.78
C THR A 108 31.17 2.25 -3.63
N LYS A 109 32.32 2.91 -3.77
CA LYS A 109 33.48 2.32 -4.47
C LYS A 109 33.91 0.99 -3.84
N LYS A 110 33.71 0.85 -2.53
CA LYS A 110 34.06 -0.35 -1.76
C LYS A 110 33.18 -1.54 -2.14
N ASP A 111 31.97 -1.28 -2.63
CA ASP A 111 30.99 -2.31 -2.99
C ASP A 111 31.12 -2.78 -4.44
N GLU A 112 31.97 -2.11 -5.22
CA GLU A 112 32.16 -2.45 -6.65
C GLU A 112 33.03 -3.70 -6.87
#